data_330f48ba0d0a90a39e1fc2e9d1094c25
#
_entry.id   330f48ba0d0a90a39e1fc2e9d1094c25
#
_cell.length_a   1.000
_cell.length_b   1.000
_cell.length_c   1.000
_cell.angle_alpha   90.00
_cell.angle_beta   90.00
_cell.angle_gamma   90.00
#
_symmetry.space_group_name_H-M   'P 1'
#
loop_
_entity.id
_entity.type
_entity.pdbx_description
1 polymer ?
#
loop_
_entity_poly.entity_id
_entity_poly.type
_entity_poly.pdbx_seq_one_letter_code
_entity_poly.pdbx_strand_id
1 'polypeptide(L)'
;MPGGCNLGARKIDMHILGLEALGVEFDTAHGYINANAPQGLRGTTVTLEFASVGATENLIMASVRAQGTTVIDNAAREPEIVDLANMLNEMGAKIVGAGTPVVTIEGVEELHPVTHRVVGDRIEAGTFIVAGALMADDRGVDVTGFCPIHLGMVLKKMELMGIDCERVEDGVHVNRVERIKPVDIQTLPFPGFPTDMQPLMGVLLSV
;
A
#
# COMPACT_ATOMS: atom_id res chain seq x y z
N MET A 1 21.72 -3.45 8.97
CA MET A 1 21.10 -2.92 7.74
C MET A 1 19.84 -3.73 7.45
N PRO A 2 18.73 -3.11 7.03
CA PRO A 2 17.52 -3.84 6.72
C PRO A 2 17.78 -4.92 5.67
N GLY A 3 17.29 -6.12 5.94
CA GLY A 3 17.29 -7.22 4.98
C GLY A 3 16.18 -7.06 3.93
N GLY A 4 16.13 -7.96 2.97
CA GLY A 4 15.07 -7.98 1.94
C GLY A 4 15.60 -8.45 0.60
N CYS A 5 14.80 -8.29 -0.45
CA CYS A 5 15.20 -8.62 -1.81
C CYS A 5 16.40 -7.76 -2.23
N ASN A 6 17.41 -8.40 -2.84
CA ASN A 6 18.60 -7.71 -3.35
C ASN A 6 18.31 -7.05 -4.71
N LEU A 7 17.41 -6.07 -4.71
CA LEU A 7 16.98 -5.29 -5.88
C LEU A 7 17.63 -3.90 -5.95
N GLY A 8 18.78 -3.73 -5.29
CA GLY A 8 19.49 -2.46 -5.16
C GLY A 8 19.29 -1.80 -3.80
N ALA A 9 19.76 -0.56 -3.66
CA ALA A 9 19.66 0.19 -2.41
C ALA A 9 18.19 0.58 -2.15
N ARG A 10 17.63 0.06 -1.07
CA ARG A 10 16.33 0.51 -0.56
C ARG A 10 16.58 1.59 0.49
N LYS A 11 16.19 2.81 0.16
CA LYS A 11 16.28 3.93 1.09
C LYS A 11 15.28 3.76 2.21
N ILE A 12 15.71 4.02 3.43
CA ILE A 12 14.88 4.06 4.64
C ILE A 12 14.90 5.44 5.30
N ASP A 13 15.39 6.43 4.55
CA ASP A 13 15.56 7.82 4.97
C ASP A 13 14.26 8.42 5.52
N MET A 14 13.13 8.26 4.83
CA MET A 14 11.84 8.78 5.31
C MET A 14 11.35 8.08 6.59
N HIS A 15 11.65 6.79 6.76
CA HIS A 15 11.35 6.10 8.01
C HIS A 15 12.15 6.68 9.17
N ILE A 16 13.46 6.88 8.97
CA ILE A 16 14.36 7.44 9.98
C ILE A 16 13.93 8.87 10.29
N LEU A 17 13.82 9.74 9.28
CA LEU A 17 13.43 11.14 9.44
C LEU A 17 12.09 11.28 10.20
N GLY A 18 11.09 10.49 9.84
CA GLY A 18 9.80 10.55 10.48
C GLY A 18 9.84 10.08 11.95
N LEU A 19 10.57 9.01 12.24
CA LEU A 19 10.73 8.50 13.61
C LEU A 19 11.61 9.44 14.46
N GLU A 20 12.66 10.06 13.91
CA GLU A 20 13.45 11.11 14.58
C GLU A 20 12.58 12.30 14.95
N ALA A 21 11.69 12.73 14.06
CA ALA A 21 10.74 13.80 14.35
C ALA A 21 9.80 13.44 15.53
N LEU A 22 9.47 12.16 15.73
CA LEU A 22 8.72 11.66 16.88
C LEU A 22 9.59 11.52 18.16
N GLY A 23 10.90 11.76 18.10
CA GLY A 23 11.81 11.69 19.24
C GLY A 23 12.62 10.41 19.34
N VAL A 24 12.73 9.63 18.26
CA VAL A 24 13.61 8.46 18.21
C VAL A 24 15.06 8.90 17.95
N GLU A 25 15.99 8.36 18.70
CA GLU A 25 17.43 8.50 18.50
C GLU A 25 17.95 7.23 17.80
N PHE A 26 18.71 7.42 16.71
CA PHE A 26 19.30 6.31 15.96
C PHE A 26 20.81 6.23 16.14
N ASP A 27 21.31 5.03 16.31
CA ASP A 27 22.72 4.68 16.25
C ASP A 27 22.97 3.52 15.28
N THR A 28 24.03 3.62 14.52
CA THR A 28 24.39 2.57 13.55
C THR A 28 25.67 1.90 13.98
N ALA A 29 25.58 0.65 14.40
CA ALA A 29 26.73 -0.15 14.82
C ALA A 29 26.69 -1.55 14.22
N HIS A 30 27.84 -2.04 13.73
CA HIS A 30 28.01 -3.42 13.24
C HIS A 30 27.00 -3.86 12.17
N GLY A 31 26.52 -2.95 11.32
CA GLY A 31 25.53 -3.25 10.29
C GLY A 31 24.07 -3.28 10.79
N TYR A 32 23.84 -2.94 12.06
CA TYR A 32 22.51 -2.78 12.64
C TYR A 32 22.17 -1.30 12.79
N ILE A 33 20.89 -1.00 12.74
CA ILE A 33 20.32 0.29 13.11
C ILE A 33 19.63 0.09 14.45
N ASN A 34 20.14 0.73 15.48
CA ASN A 34 19.55 0.74 16.80
C ASN A 34 18.67 1.99 16.92
N ALA A 35 17.44 1.82 17.40
CA ALA A 35 16.49 2.89 17.61
C ALA A 35 16.09 2.93 19.10
N ASN A 36 16.13 4.10 19.72
CA ASN A 36 15.74 4.31 21.10
C ASN A 36 14.90 5.59 21.22
N ALA A 37 13.92 5.60 22.08
CA ALA A 37 13.11 6.77 22.40
C ALA A 37 13.15 7.05 23.91
N PRO A 38 14.25 7.66 24.42
CA PRO A 38 14.49 7.78 25.87
C PRO A 38 13.45 8.67 26.57
N GLN A 39 12.79 9.56 25.85
CA GLN A 39 11.72 10.43 26.36
C GLN A 39 10.30 9.95 25.95
N GLY A 40 10.20 8.75 25.37
CA GLY A 40 9.00 8.28 24.69
C GLY A 40 8.74 9.02 23.36
N LEU A 41 7.74 8.55 22.62
CA LEU A 41 7.36 9.16 21.36
C LEU A 41 6.43 10.36 21.59
N ARG A 42 6.62 11.43 20.83
CA ARG A 42 5.83 12.66 20.92
C ARG A 42 5.26 13.02 19.54
N GLY A 43 3.96 13.32 19.53
CA GLY A 43 3.26 13.75 18.34
C GLY A 43 3.85 15.05 17.77
N THR A 44 3.95 15.10 16.45
CA THR A 44 4.48 16.23 15.68
C THR A 44 3.92 16.19 14.25
N THR A 45 4.23 17.18 13.44
CA THR A 45 3.95 17.17 12.01
C THR A 45 5.15 16.62 11.25
N VAL A 46 4.92 15.60 10.43
CA VAL A 46 5.93 15.00 9.54
C VAL A 46 5.45 15.13 8.11
N THR A 47 6.19 15.85 7.26
CA THR A 47 5.93 15.94 5.83
C THR A 47 6.84 14.96 5.10
N LEU A 48 6.26 13.99 4.37
CA LEU A 48 7.00 13.03 3.56
C LEU A 48 7.39 13.66 2.21
N GLU A 49 8.61 13.43 1.75
CA GLU A 49 9.11 13.94 0.47
C GLU A 49 8.27 13.40 -0.70
N PHE A 50 7.83 12.14 -0.61
CA PHE A 50 6.83 11.54 -1.49
C PHE A 50 5.93 10.58 -0.70
N ALA A 51 4.77 10.21 -1.27
CA ALA A 51 3.79 9.35 -0.65
C ALA A 51 4.30 7.89 -0.54
N SER A 52 5.16 7.63 0.46
CA SER A 52 5.73 6.31 0.74
C SER A 52 4.79 5.48 1.58
N VAL A 53 4.37 4.32 1.07
CA VAL A 53 3.51 3.37 1.79
C VAL A 53 4.18 2.94 3.10
N GLY A 54 5.37 2.35 3.03
CA GLY A 54 6.04 1.83 4.22
C GLY A 54 6.38 2.89 5.26
N ALA A 55 6.76 4.12 4.86
CA ALA A 55 6.99 5.21 5.80
C ALA A 55 5.68 5.64 6.48
N THR A 56 4.59 5.75 5.71
CA THR A 56 3.26 6.09 6.24
C THR A 56 2.79 5.05 7.26
N GLU A 57 2.90 3.75 6.94
CA GLU A 57 2.54 2.65 7.87
C GLU A 57 3.35 2.70 9.16
N ASN A 58 4.67 2.83 9.06
CA ASN A 58 5.53 2.90 10.24
C ASN A 58 5.21 4.11 11.11
N LEU A 59 4.96 5.26 10.51
CA LEU A 59 4.60 6.48 11.26
C LEU A 59 3.22 6.36 11.90
N ILE A 60 2.23 5.78 11.23
CA ILE A 60 0.93 5.49 11.83
C ILE A 60 1.12 4.61 13.07
N MET A 61 1.79 3.45 12.93
CA MET A 61 1.99 2.51 14.03
C MET A 61 2.78 3.12 15.20
N ALA A 62 3.80 3.92 14.92
CA ALA A 62 4.56 4.60 15.97
C ALA A 62 3.73 5.67 16.70
N SER A 63 2.87 6.38 15.95
CA SER A 63 2.13 7.54 16.46
C SER A 63 0.92 7.16 17.31
N VAL A 64 0.33 5.96 17.15
CA VAL A 64 -0.88 5.57 17.92
C VAL A 64 -0.67 5.60 19.42
N ARG A 65 0.56 5.50 19.91
CA ARG A 65 0.94 5.60 21.32
C ARG A 65 1.87 6.78 21.64
N ALA A 66 2.09 7.69 20.70
CA ALA A 66 2.86 8.91 20.95
C ALA A 66 2.06 9.89 21.82
N GLN A 67 2.75 10.67 22.65
CA GLN A 67 2.09 11.71 23.45
C GLN A 67 1.67 12.89 22.55
N GLY A 68 0.38 13.22 22.54
CA GLY A 68 -0.16 14.32 21.75
C GLY A 68 -0.64 13.89 20.36
N THR A 69 -0.61 14.80 19.40
CA THR A 69 -1.14 14.59 18.05
C THR A 69 -0.03 14.55 17.02
N THR A 70 -0.04 13.54 16.16
CA THR A 70 0.83 13.45 14.99
C THR A 70 0.03 13.77 13.74
N VAL A 71 0.62 14.55 12.84
CA VAL A 71 0.09 14.81 11.50
C VAL A 71 1.12 14.32 10.49
N ILE A 72 0.72 13.38 9.64
CA ILE A 72 1.51 12.92 8.49
C ILE A 72 0.99 13.63 7.27
N ASP A 73 1.78 14.54 6.71
CA ASP A 73 1.48 15.27 5.49
C ASP A 73 2.16 14.59 4.30
N ASN A 74 1.51 14.59 3.14
CA ASN A 74 1.86 13.82 1.95
C ASN A 74 1.92 12.29 2.20
N ALA A 75 0.99 11.80 3.02
CA ALA A 75 0.84 10.39 3.34
C ALA A 75 0.44 9.57 2.10
N ALA A 76 0.82 8.29 2.08
CA ALA A 76 0.34 7.32 1.12
C ALA A 76 -1.18 7.10 1.29
N ARG A 77 -1.88 6.78 0.19
CA ARG A 77 -3.34 6.69 0.14
C ARG A 77 -3.84 5.29 -0.23
N GLU A 78 -2.94 4.36 -0.34
CA GLU A 78 -3.20 2.99 -0.73
C GLU A 78 -4.24 2.32 0.19
N PRO A 79 -5.04 1.36 -0.33
CA PRO A 79 -6.06 0.67 0.45
C PRO A 79 -5.54 0.01 1.73
N GLU A 80 -4.31 -0.49 1.70
CA GLU A 80 -3.61 -1.08 2.84
C GLU A 80 -3.37 -0.07 3.99
N ILE A 81 -3.20 1.21 3.67
CA ILE A 81 -3.12 2.28 4.69
C ILE A 81 -4.46 2.48 5.37
N VAL A 82 -5.54 2.44 4.58
CA VAL A 82 -6.91 2.56 5.11
C VAL A 82 -7.26 1.35 5.99
N ASP A 83 -6.89 0.15 5.53
CA ASP A 83 -7.11 -1.10 6.26
C ASP A 83 -6.38 -1.11 7.61
N LEU A 84 -5.08 -0.74 7.62
CA LEU A 84 -4.29 -0.59 8.83
C LEU A 84 -4.93 0.41 9.81
N ALA A 85 -5.34 1.57 9.31
CA ALA A 85 -5.96 2.60 10.15
C ALA A 85 -7.30 2.12 10.73
N ASN A 86 -8.11 1.40 9.95
CA ASN A 86 -9.36 0.81 10.42
C ASN A 86 -9.12 -0.21 11.53
N MET A 87 -8.18 -1.15 11.33
CA MET A 87 -7.80 -2.13 12.34
C MET A 87 -7.33 -1.44 13.63
N LEU A 88 -6.45 -0.46 13.53
CA LEU A 88 -5.95 0.28 14.70
C LEU A 88 -7.08 1.07 15.40
N ASN A 89 -8.00 1.67 14.65
CA ASN A 89 -9.16 2.35 15.23
C ASN A 89 -10.10 1.36 15.94
N GLU A 90 -10.33 0.17 15.39
CA GLU A 90 -11.04 -0.90 16.08
C GLU A 90 -10.33 -1.30 17.38
N MET A 91 -8.99 -1.26 17.43
CA MET A 91 -8.18 -1.49 18.62
C MET A 91 -8.25 -0.34 19.64
N GLY A 92 -8.91 0.77 19.32
CA GLY A 92 -9.06 1.94 20.20
C GLY A 92 -8.14 3.13 19.85
N ALA A 93 -7.40 3.07 18.74
CA ALA A 93 -6.65 4.22 18.26
C ALA A 93 -7.60 5.34 17.75
N LYS A 94 -7.05 6.52 17.52
CA LYS A 94 -7.77 7.68 17.01
C LYS A 94 -7.06 8.21 15.77
N ILE A 95 -7.36 7.60 14.63
CA ILE A 95 -6.77 7.91 13.33
C ILE A 95 -7.84 8.44 12.41
N VAL A 96 -7.61 9.59 11.78
CA VAL A 96 -8.48 10.17 10.76
C VAL A 96 -7.66 10.56 9.53
N GLY A 97 -8.33 10.59 8.37
CA GLY A 97 -7.70 11.00 7.11
C GLY A 97 -6.95 9.89 6.36
N ALA A 98 -6.93 8.64 6.83
CA ALA A 98 -6.38 7.52 6.05
C ALA A 98 -7.03 7.42 4.67
N GLY A 99 -6.23 7.20 3.61
CA GLY A 99 -6.68 7.28 2.22
C GLY A 99 -6.71 8.69 1.63
N THR A 100 -6.33 9.70 2.40
CA THR A 100 -6.12 11.10 1.94
C THR A 100 -4.65 11.49 2.08
N PRO A 101 -4.21 12.63 1.50
CA PRO A 101 -2.83 13.07 1.64
C PRO A 101 -2.41 13.45 3.06
N VAL A 102 -3.36 13.62 3.99
CA VAL A 102 -3.08 14.03 5.37
C VAL A 102 -3.73 13.04 6.32
N VAL A 103 -2.91 12.41 7.16
CA VAL A 103 -3.36 11.50 8.23
C VAL A 103 -3.06 12.15 9.57
N THR A 104 -4.07 12.21 10.43
CA THR A 104 -3.94 12.75 11.78
C THR A 104 -4.18 11.64 12.80
N ILE A 105 -3.28 11.52 13.77
CA ILE A 105 -3.31 10.50 14.81
C ILE A 105 -3.25 11.19 16.18
N GLU A 106 -4.25 10.99 17.02
CA GLU A 106 -4.20 11.35 18.44
C GLU A 106 -3.72 10.13 19.22
N GLY A 107 -2.61 10.25 19.92
CA GLY A 107 -2.04 9.14 20.72
C GLY A 107 -2.94 8.70 21.85
N VAL A 108 -2.96 7.40 22.11
CA VAL A 108 -3.75 6.76 23.18
C VAL A 108 -2.85 6.00 24.13
N GLU A 109 -3.31 5.82 25.38
CA GLU A 109 -2.52 5.11 26.40
C GLU A 109 -2.49 3.60 26.15
N GLU A 110 -3.60 3.02 25.67
CA GLU A 110 -3.74 1.57 25.49
C GLU A 110 -4.48 1.23 24.19
N LEU A 111 -4.16 0.07 23.65
CA LEU A 111 -4.89 -0.57 22.56
C LEU A 111 -5.40 -1.93 23.06
N HIS A 112 -6.54 -2.35 22.56
CA HIS A 112 -7.15 -3.64 22.91
C HIS A 112 -7.16 -4.61 21.72
N PRO A 113 -7.21 -5.93 21.95
CA PRO A 113 -7.28 -6.91 20.88
C PRO A 113 -8.58 -6.79 20.08
N VAL A 114 -8.49 -7.05 18.77
CA VAL A 114 -9.63 -7.11 17.85
C VAL A 114 -9.53 -8.33 16.95
N THR A 115 -10.63 -8.67 16.32
CA THR A 115 -10.65 -9.60 15.18
C THR A 115 -10.90 -8.77 13.93
N HIS A 116 -9.90 -8.65 13.07
CA HIS A 116 -9.96 -7.87 11.85
C HIS A 116 -9.79 -8.76 10.63
N ARG A 117 -10.59 -8.53 9.59
CA ARG A 117 -10.40 -9.17 8.29
C ARG A 117 -9.59 -8.24 7.40
N VAL A 118 -8.36 -8.63 7.10
CA VAL A 118 -7.46 -7.87 6.24
C VAL A 118 -8.06 -7.75 4.83
N VAL A 119 -7.91 -6.58 4.22
CA VAL A 119 -8.32 -6.34 2.84
C VAL A 119 -7.60 -7.27 1.86
N GLY A 120 -8.29 -7.71 0.81
CA GLY A 120 -7.68 -8.55 -0.24
C GLY A 120 -6.55 -7.83 -0.96
N ASP A 121 -5.43 -8.53 -1.18
CA ASP A 121 -4.25 -7.99 -1.85
C ASP A 121 -4.55 -7.73 -3.33
N ARG A 122 -4.63 -6.45 -3.68
CA ARG A 122 -4.88 -6.00 -5.06
C ARG A 122 -3.76 -6.38 -6.04
N ILE A 123 -2.51 -6.51 -5.57
CA ILE A 123 -1.37 -6.86 -6.43
C ILE A 123 -1.39 -8.37 -6.72
N GLU A 124 -1.70 -9.18 -5.72
CA GLU A 124 -1.94 -10.62 -5.91
C GLU A 124 -3.11 -10.83 -6.86
N ALA A 125 -4.25 -10.17 -6.64
CA ALA A 125 -5.40 -10.23 -7.54
C ALA A 125 -5.02 -9.80 -8.97
N GLY A 126 -4.28 -8.70 -9.13
CA GLY A 126 -3.77 -8.23 -10.42
C GLY A 126 -2.91 -9.28 -11.13
N THR A 127 -2.11 -10.03 -10.38
CA THR A 127 -1.29 -11.13 -10.92
C THR A 127 -2.18 -12.22 -11.54
N PHE A 128 -3.23 -12.65 -10.82
CA PHE A 128 -4.16 -13.66 -11.34
C PHE A 128 -5.04 -13.13 -12.48
N ILE A 129 -5.40 -11.84 -12.48
CA ILE A 129 -6.11 -11.21 -13.59
C ILE A 129 -5.25 -11.24 -14.87
N VAL A 130 -3.95 -10.92 -14.76
CA VAL A 130 -3.02 -11.03 -15.89
C VAL A 130 -2.88 -12.46 -16.39
N ALA A 131 -2.76 -13.43 -15.46
CA ALA A 131 -2.72 -14.84 -15.81
C ALA A 131 -4.04 -15.28 -16.50
N GLY A 132 -5.19 -14.82 -16.01
CA GLY A 132 -6.49 -15.04 -16.63
C GLY A 132 -6.57 -14.51 -18.05
N ALA A 133 -6.14 -13.25 -18.26
CA ALA A 133 -6.10 -12.64 -19.59
C ALA A 133 -5.28 -13.44 -20.61
N LEU A 134 -4.21 -14.11 -20.18
CA LEU A 134 -3.33 -14.91 -21.04
C LEU A 134 -3.84 -16.33 -21.28
N MET A 135 -4.53 -16.92 -20.31
CA MET A 135 -4.76 -18.37 -20.26
C MET A 135 -6.24 -18.77 -20.17
N ALA A 136 -7.18 -17.81 -20.03
CA ALA A 136 -8.61 -18.13 -19.97
C ALA A 136 -9.08 -18.87 -21.22
N ASP A 137 -9.92 -19.89 -21.03
CA ASP A 137 -10.70 -20.50 -22.10
C ASP A 137 -11.97 -19.68 -22.40
N ASP A 138 -12.85 -20.21 -23.23
CA ASP A 138 -14.09 -19.52 -23.64
C ASP A 138 -15.06 -19.26 -22.46
N ARG A 139 -14.82 -19.85 -21.30
CA ARG A 139 -15.63 -19.63 -20.08
C ARG A 139 -15.10 -18.47 -19.23
N GLY A 140 -13.91 -17.94 -19.53
CA GLY A 140 -13.26 -16.94 -18.70
C GLY A 140 -12.78 -17.51 -17.37
N VAL A 141 -12.35 -16.60 -16.46
CA VAL A 141 -11.87 -16.95 -15.12
C VAL A 141 -12.32 -15.91 -14.10
N ASP A 142 -12.83 -16.35 -12.95
CA ASP A 142 -13.16 -15.48 -11.83
C ASP A 142 -11.94 -15.28 -10.94
N VAL A 143 -11.59 -14.04 -10.66
CA VAL A 143 -10.60 -13.64 -9.64
C VAL A 143 -11.35 -12.90 -8.55
N THR A 144 -11.45 -13.52 -7.37
CA THR A 144 -12.29 -13.05 -6.26
C THR A 144 -11.48 -12.81 -4.99
N GLY A 145 -12.11 -12.24 -3.96
CA GLY A 145 -11.49 -11.98 -2.66
C GLY A 145 -10.79 -10.62 -2.58
N PHE A 146 -11.09 -9.69 -3.50
CA PHE A 146 -10.53 -8.34 -3.48
C PHE A 146 -11.55 -7.30 -3.94
N CYS A 147 -11.26 -6.03 -3.66
CA CYS A 147 -12.10 -4.91 -4.12
C CYS A 147 -11.60 -4.38 -5.49
N PRO A 148 -12.37 -4.51 -6.60
CA PRO A 148 -11.94 -4.07 -7.93
C PRO A 148 -11.62 -2.58 -8.04
N ILE A 149 -12.20 -1.74 -7.17
CA ILE A 149 -11.91 -0.29 -7.14
C ILE A 149 -10.44 -0.03 -6.80
N HIS A 150 -9.80 -0.92 -6.03
CA HIS A 150 -8.40 -0.82 -5.66
C HIS A 150 -7.43 -1.05 -6.84
N LEU A 151 -7.91 -1.64 -7.94
CA LEU A 151 -7.20 -1.84 -9.20
C LEU A 151 -7.75 -0.99 -10.36
N GLY A 152 -8.51 0.05 -10.08
CA GLY A 152 -9.24 0.81 -11.10
C GLY A 152 -8.41 1.23 -12.31
N MET A 153 -7.17 1.72 -12.10
CA MET A 153 -6.29 2.12 -13.21
C MET A 153 -5.73 0.92 -13.98
N VAL A 154 -5.46 -0.21 -13.32
CA VAL A 154 -5.01 -1.45 -13.97
C VAL A 154 -6.12 -1.99 -14.86
N LEU A 155 -7.33 -2.15 -14.32
CA LEU A 155 -8.50 -2.61 -15.08
C LEU A 155 -8.81 -1.70 -16.27
N LYS A 156 -8.67 -0.36 -16.09
CA LYS A 156 -8.83 0.58 -17.20
C LYS A 156 -7.79 0.41 -18.30
N LYS A 157 -6.54 0.12 -17.96
CA LYS A 157 -5.51 -0.18 -18.94
C LYS A 157 -5.78 -1.51 -19.65
N MET A 158 -6.24 -2.53 -18.95
CA MET A 158 -6.63 -3.81 -19.53
C MET A 158 -7.81 -3.66 -20.51
N GLU A 159 -8.81 -2.87 -20.16
CA GLU A 159 -9.91 -2.52 -21.08
C GLU A 159 -9.39 -1.89 -22.38
N LEU A 160 -8.44 -0.94 -22.29
CA LEU A 160 -7.82 -0.32 -23.46
C LEU A 160 -7.00 -1.32 -24.29
N MET A 161 -6.44 -2.35 -23.67
CA MET A 161 -5.76 -3.47 -24.33
C MET A 161 -6.73 -4.42 -25.01
N GLY A 162 -8.04 -4.27 -24.79
CA GLY A 162 -9.09 -5.13 -25.32
C GLY A 162 -9.37 -6.35 -24.42
N ILE A 163 -8.85 -6.35 -23.20
CA ILE A 163 -9.11 -7.37 -22.19
C ILE A 163 -10.33 -6.94 -21.40
N ASP A 164 -11.40 -7.71 -21.51
CA ASP A 164 -12.66 -7.45 -20.82
C ASP A 164 -12.61 -8.08 -19.41
N CYS A 165 -12.78 -7.23 -18.39
CA CYS A 165 -12.83 -7.60 -16.97
C CYS A 165 -14.16 -7.12 -16.38
N GLU A 166 -15.14 -7.98 -16.37
CA GLU A 166 -16.46 -7.68 -15.81
C GLU A 166 -16.41 -7.71 -14.28
N ARG A 167 -17.02 -6.72 -13.62
CA ARG A 167 -17.11 -6.72 -12.17
C ARG A 167 -18.12 -7.76 -11.70
N VAL A 168 -17.72 -8.58 -10.73
CA VAL A 168 -18.57 -9.50 -9.98
C VAL A 168 -18.63 -9.08 -8.52
N GLU A 169 -19.43 -9.77 -7.71
CA GLU A 169 -19.73 -9.37 -6.32
C GLU A 169 -18.47 -9.14 -5.45
N ASP A 170 -17.44 -9.97 -5.58
CA ASP A 170 -16.22 -9.93 -4.76
C ASP A 170 -14.95 -10.00 -5.61
N GLY A 171 -14.98 -9.41 -6.82
CA GLY A 171 -13.83 -9.45 -7.72
C GLY A 171 -14.17 -9.10 -9.16
N VAL A 172 -13.49 -9.77 -10.09
CA VAL A 172 -13.71 -9.61 -11.53
C VAL A 172 -13.74 -10.95 -12.25
N HIS A 173 -14.57 -11.04 -13.28
CA HIS A 173 -14.53 -12.10 -14.28
C HIS A 173 -13.67 -11.61 -15.45
N VAL A 174 -12.64 -12.37 -15.78
CA VAL A 174 -11.71 -12.06 -16.88
C VAL A 174 -12.09 -12.90 -18.09
N ASN A 175 -12.55 -12.25 -19.15
CA ASN A 175 -12.92 -12.92 -20.39
C ASN A 175 -11.69 -13.26 -21.23
N ARG A 176 -11.79 -14.31 -22.03
CA ARG A 176 -10.77 -14.66 -23.01
C ARG A 176 -10.56 -13.49 -23.98
N VAL A 177 -9.29 -13.19 -24.25
CA VAL A 177 -8.90 -12.21 -25.27
C VAL A 177 -8.22 -12.88 -26.46
N GLU A 178 -8.66 -12.59 -27.68
CA GLU A 178 -8.03 -13.12 -28.90
C GLU A 178 -6.74 -12.37 -29.27
N ARG A 179 -6.72 -11.06 -29.04
CA ARG A 179 -5.60 -10.20 -29.38
C ARG A 179 -5.47 -9.02 -28.43
N ILE A 180 -4.32 -8.91 -27.82
CA ILE A 180 -3.95 -7.81 -26.94
C ILE A 180 -3.47 -6.61 -27.77
N LYS A 181 -3.97 -5.42 -27.47
CA LYS A 181 -3.57 -4.16 -28.12
C LYS A 181 -2.48 -3.48 -27.26
N PRO A 182 -1.47 -2.86 -27.90
CA PRO A 182 -0.46 -2.12 -27.17
C PRO A 182 -1.07 -0.87 -26.50
N VAL A 183 -0.60 -0.55 -25.29
CA VAL A 183 -0.95 0.68 -24.57
C VAL A 183 0.26 1.24 -23.85
N ASP A 184 0.31 2.55 -23.66
CA ASP A 184 1.30 3.20 -22.83
C ASP A 184 0.89 3.09 -21.36
N ILE A 185 1.87 2.76 -20.50
CA ILE A 185 1.69 2.63 -19.06
C ILE A 185 2.69 3.55 -18.36
N GLN A 186 2.18 4.33 -17.40
CA GLN A 186 2.98 5.15 -16.50
C GLN A 186 2.62 4.80 -15.06
N THR A 187 3.61 4.43 -14.27
CA THR A 187 3.43 4.16 -12.83
C THR A 187 3.29 5.46 -12.06
N LEU A 188 2.33 5.49 -11.15
CA LEU A 188 2.01 6.64 -10.29
C LEU A 188 1.52 6.14 -8.93
N PRO A 189 1.67 6.93 -7.84
CA PRO A 189 1.06 6.64 -6.55
C PRO A 189 -0.45 6.43 -6.67
N PHE A 190 -1.02 5.67 -5.75
CA PHE A 190 -2.46 5.40 -5.70
C PHE A 190 -3.30 6.71 -5.73
N PRO A 191 -4.39 6.76 -6.51
CA PRO A 191 -5.03 5.68 -7.27
C PRO A 191 -4.49 5.48 -8.70
N GLY A 192 -3.25 5.89 -8.97
CA GLY A 192 -2.59 5.67 -10.25
C GLY A 192 -2.23 4.20 -10.48
N PHE A 193 -1.45 3.95 -11.55
CA PHE A 193 -1.01 2.61 -11.89
C PHE A 193 0.14 2.18 -10.95
N PRO A 194 -0.01 1.07 -10.18
CA PRO A 194 1.00 0.68 -9.20
C PRO A 194 2.27 0.13 -9.84
N THR A 195 3.44 0.46 -9.29
CA THR A 195 4.75 0.00 -9.76
C THR A 195 4.87 -1.52 -9.75
N ASP A 196 4.25 -2.19 -8.78
CA ASP A 196 4.31 -3.65 -8.61
C ASP A 196 3.60 -4.40 -9.74
N MET A 197 2.69 -3.75 -10.45
CA MET A 197 2.05 -4.30 -11.65
C MET A 197 2.91 -4.16 -12.92
N GLN A 198 4.01 -3.41 -12.91
CA GLN A 198 4.83 -3.19 -14.09
C GLN A 198 5.40 -4.49 -14.69
N PRO A 199 5.99 -5.43 -13.92
CA PRO A 199 6.50 -6.68 -14.47
C PRO A 199 5.40 -7.52 -15.13
N LEU A 200 4.22 -7.56 -14.51
CA LEU A 200 3.06 -8.33 -14.99
C LEU A 200 2.53 -7.77 -16.31
N MET A 201 2.43 -6.44 -16.40
CA MET A 201 2.03 -5.77 -17.65
C MET A 201 3.11 -5.92 -18.73
N GLY A 202 4.39 -6.00 -18.34
CA GLY A 202 5.48 -6.34 -19.26
C GLY A 202 5.29 -7.71 -19.92
N VAL A 203 4.79 -8.70 -19.18
CA VAL A 203 4.42 -10.00 -19.74
C VAL A 203 3.28 -9.87 -20.74
N LEU A 204 2.17 -9.17 -20.39
CA LEU A 204 1.05 -8.93 -21.31
C LEU A 204 1.47 -8.22 -22.60
N LEU A 205 2.37 -7.25 -22.50
CA LEU A 205 2.83 -6.46 -23.67
C LEU A 205 3.89 -7.18 -24.51
N SER A 206 4.38 -8.34 -24.07
CA SER A 206 5.37 -9.16 -24.79
C SER A 206 4.75 -10.26 -25.67
N VAL A 207 3.45 -10.46 -25.58
CA VAL A 207 2.66 -11.43 -26.35
C VAL A 207 1.66 -10.72 -27.24
#